data_81e7527a73cf2cc8c82291363d41fc63
#
_entry.id   81e7527a73cf2cc8c82291363d41fc63
#
_cell.length_a   1.000
_cell.length_b   1.000
_cell.length_c   1.000
_cell.angle_alpha   90.00
_cell.angle_beta   90.00
_cell.angle_gamma   90.00
#
_symmetry.space_group_name_H-M   'P 1'
#
loop_
_entity.id
_entity.type
_entity.pdbx_description
1 polymer ?
#
loop_
_entity_poly.entity_id
_entity_poly.type
_entity_poly.pdbx_seq_one_letter_code
_entity_poly.pdbx_strand_id
1 'polypeptide(L)'
;MRDTAPAQRPGLGTGTAADREDPAGLDAAPADGCPTTDPVGLVIPGAGPGERPTLRLRDSGPEEPSRYAPEWLELREGPDGAARADALLEPLRVRLAELPGGADGLVIHDLGCGTGSMGRWLAPRLAGAQHWILHDRDPYLLHFAAAASPRAAADGSRVTVETRRGDVARLTPESFTGASLVTASALLDVLTREEVETLVAACTDAGSPALLTLSVAGRVELSPSDPLDGEIAEAFNAHQKRGDLLGPDAITVACEAFSARGATVRVHPSPWRLGADESALAAQWLRGWVGAAVEQRPELRGPAERYLRERLAACAAGELRVVVHHSDVLALPRTTDGVHDSDLVRDSDLPVQPRTTDGATS
;
A
#
# COMPACT_ATOMS: atom_id res chain seq x y z
N MET A 1 -1.80 -35.62 53.03
CA MET A 1 -0.73 -36.26 53.78
C MET A 1 0.58 -35.63 53.31
N ARG A 2 1.16 -34.83 54.20
CA ARG A 2 2.54 -34.44 54.51
C ARG A 2 3.32 -33.80 53.34
N ASP A 3 3.60 -32.51 53.39
CA ASP A 3 4.67 -31.81 54.18
C ASP A 3 6.04 -32.10 53.56
N THR A 4 6.89 -31.17 53.22
CA THR A 4 7.44 -30.01 53.94
C THR A 4 8.40 -29.22 53.00
N ALA A 5 8.44 -27.91 53.15
CA ALA A 5 9.56 -27.00 52.85
C ALA A 5 10.57 -27.07 54.03
N PRO A 6 11.60 -26.21 54.22
CA PRO A 6 12.30 -25.21 53.37
C PRO A 6 13.84 -25.11 53.68
N ALA A 7 14.46 -23.97 53.33
CA ALA A 7 15.68 -23.35 53.90
C ALA A 7 16.98 -23.59 53.07
N GLN A 8 17.98 -22.68 52.96
CA GLN A 8 18.37 -21.42 53.63
C GLN A 8 19.49 -20.74 52.83
N ARG A 9 19.57 -19.39 52.89
CA ARG A 9 20.81 -18.62 52.66
C ARG A 9 21.78 -18.77 53.84
N PRO A 10 23.11 -18.50 53.74
CA PRO A 10 23.72 -17.17 53.95
C PRO A 10 24.98 -16.97 53.06
N GLY A 11 25.69 -15.88 53.03
CA GLY A 11 25.88 -14.73 53.86
C GLY A 11 27.00 -13.82 53.34
N LEU A 12 26.99 -12.65 53.79
CA LEU A 12 27.84 -11.50 53.80
C LEU A 12 29.39 -11.69 53.76
N GLY A 13 30.08 -10.75 53.05
CA GLY A 13 31.52 -10.49 53.21
C GLY A 13 31.85 -9.05 52.82
N THR A 14 32.12 -8.26 53.84
CA THR A 14 32.52 -6.85 53.89
C THR A 14 34.05 -6.68 53.72
N GLY A 15 34.49 -5.46 53.28
CA GLY A 15 35.88 -4.99 53.44
C GLY A 15 36.22 -3.93 52.38
N THR A 16 36.11 -2.70 52.67
CA THR A 16 36.92 -1.61 53.26
C THR A 16 37.96 -1.01 52.31
N ALA A 17 37.73 0.19 52.01
CA ALA A 17 38.38 1.50 51.85
C ALA A 17 39.92 1.63 51.88
N ALA A 18 40.38 2.59 51.13
CA ALA A 18 41.42 3.61 51.28
C ALA A 18 42.32 3.69 50.04
N ASP A 19 42.85 4.76 49.54
CA ASP A 19 42.95 6.19 49.85
C ASP A 19 43.72 6.83 48.68
N ARG A 20 43.35 8.06 48.33
CA ARG A 20 44.13 9.21 47.81
C ARG A 20 45.20 9.01 46.73
N GLU A 21 45.10 9.77 45.63
CA GLU A 21 45.79 11.06 45.39
C GLU A 21 45.40 11.68 44.05
N ASP A 22 44.92 12.95 44.12
CA ASP A 22 44.95 13.93 43.06
C ASP A 22 46.29 14.70 43.14
N PRO A 23 46.89 15.24 42.10
CA PRO A 23 46.49 16.57 41.69
C PRO A 23 46.70 17.01 40.20
N ALA A 24 45.98 18.04 39.88
CA ALA A 24 46.33 19.15 38.99
C ALA A 24 46.16 18.97 37.46
N GLY A 25 45.10 19.52 36.90
CA GLY A 25 45.09 20.82 36.27
C GLY A 25 45.37 20.80 34.78
N LEU A 26 44.41 21.15 33.99
CA LEU A 26 44.47 22.17 32.94
C LEU A 26 43.24 22.11 32.00
N ASP A 27 42.61 23.26 31.92
CA ASP A 27 41.84 23.84 30.82
C ASP A 27 40.55 23.16 30.32
N ALA A 28 39.47 23.83 30.68
CA ALA A 28 38.16 23.74 30.08
C ALA A 28 38.15 24.27 28.64
N ALA A 29 37.74 23.45 27.69
CA ALA A 29 37.17 23.89 26.43
C ALA A 29 35.72 23.42 26.36
N PRO A 30 34.80 24.17 25.71
CA PRO A 30 33.38 24.02 25.88
C PRO A 30 32.85 22.76 25.19
N ALA A 31 31.95 22.07 25.89
CA ALA A 31 31.20 20.94 25.36
C ALA A 31 30.26 21.43 24.24
N ASP A 32 30.64 21.21 23.01
CA ASP A 32 29.75 21.31 21.86
C ASP A 32 28.95 20.01 21.71
N GLY A 33 27.63 20.20 21.82
CA GLY A 33 26.62 19.54 21.03
C GLY A 33 26.60 18.02 21.01
N CYS A 34 25.84 17.45 21.94
CA CYS A 34 25.16 16.18 21.67
C CYS A 34 24.39 16.33 20.34
N PRO A 35 24.60 15.48 19.32
CA PRO A 35 23.76 15.52 18.14
C PRO A 35 22.36 15.05 18.55
N THR A 36 21.43 16.00 18.62
CA THR A 36 20.00 15.69 18.57
C THR A 36 19.79 14.96 17.25
N THR A 37 19.53 13.68 17.32
CA THR A 37 18.98 12.92 16.20
C THR A 37 17.64 13.51 15.87
N ASP A 38 17.61 14.39 14.87
CA ASP A 38 16.37 14.83 14.25
C ASP A 38 15.63 13.59 13.75
N PRO A 39 14.33 13.46 14.07
CA PRO A 39 13.55 12.37 13.51
C PRO A 39 13.57 12.53 11.99
N VAL A 40 13.90 11.44 11.32
CA VAL A 40 13.98 11.30 9.86
C VAL A 40 12.74 11.94 9.23
N GLY A 41 12.89 13.16 8.76
CA GLY A 41 11.84 13.86 8.02
C GLY A 41 11.69 13.17 6.65
N LEU A 42 10.54 12.60 6.43
CA LEU A 42 10.16 12.04 5.13
C LEU A 42 10.03 13.21 4.15
N VAL A 43 11.02 13.42 3.31
CA VAL A 43 10.96 14.39 2.21
C VAL A 43 10.47 13.65 0.98
N ILE A 44 9.32 14.06 0.44
CA ILE A 44 8.89 13.67 -0.90
C ILE A 44 9.50 14.70 -1.87
N PRO A 45 10.56 14.38 -2.60
CA PRO A 45 11.12 15.32 -3.57
C PRO A 45 10.19 15.42 -4.78
N GLY A 46 10.07 16.59 -5.35
CA GLY A 46 9.41 16.81 -6.63
C GLY A 46 10.01 15.90 -7.69
N ALA A 47 9.19 15.04 -8.29
CA ALA A 47 9.59 14.25 -9.43
C ALA A 47 9.84 15.20 -10.62
N GLY A 48 10.99 15.08 -11.28
CA GLY A 48 11.22 15.69 -12.58
C GLY A 48 10.25 15.13 -13.62
N PRO A 49 10.13 15.74 -14.79
CA PRO A 49 9.26 15.22 -15.84
C PRO A 49 9.68 13.79 -16.20
N GLY A 50 8.81 12.82 -15.89
CA GLY A 50 9.03 11.38 -16.11
C GLY A 50 9.37 10.55 -14.87
N GLU A 51 9.51 11.15 -13.67
CA GLU A 51 9.73 10.39 -12.44
C GLU A 51 8.42 10.11 -11.70
N ARG A 52 8.24 8.85 -11.28
CA ARG A 52 7.07 8.42 -10.49
C ARG A 52 7.18 8.91 -9.06
N PRO A 53 6.10 9.45 -8.43
CA PRO A 53 6.14 9.88 -7.05
C PRO A 53 6.37 8.69 -6.13
N THR A 54 7.40 8.76 -5.31
CA THR A 54 7.74 7.75 -4.31
C THR A 54 8.19 8.45 -3.04
N LEU A 55 7.86 7.86 -1.89
CA LEU A 55 8.43 8.28 -0.62
C LEU A 55 9.94 7.99 -0.63
N ARG A 56 10.79 9.04 -0.57
CA ARG A 56 12.25 8.90 -0.57
C ARG A 56 12.80 8.90 0.85
N LEU A 57 13.67 7.97 1.14
CA LEU A 57 14.64 8.10 2.23
C LEU A 57 15.77 9.06 1.81
N ARG A 58 16.23 9.87 2.72
CA ARG A 58 17.13 11.04 2.49
C ARG A 58 18.55 10.71 2.00
N ASP A 59 18.94 9.41 1.89
CA ASP A 59 20.33 8.98 1.61
C ASP A 59 20.55 8.33 0.25
N SER A 60 19.60 8.42 -0.69
CA SER A 60 19.85 7.93 -2.06
C SER A 60 20.58 9.01 -2.85
N GLY A 61 21.76 8.68 -3.37
CA GLY A 61 22.49 9.56 -4.32
C GLY A 61 21.67 9.86 -5.58
N PRO A 62 22.07 10.83 -6.41
CA PRO A 62 21.26 11.37 -7.51
C PRO A 62 20.94 10.38 -8.66
N GLU A 63 21.39 9.12 -8.60
CA GLU A 63 21.21 8.13 -9.67
C GLU A 63 20.39 6.88 -9.28
N GLU A 64 19.92 6.76 -8.03
CA GLU A 64 19.08 5.62 -7.66
C GLU A 64 17.58 5.93 -7.79
N PRO A 65 16.79 5.01 -8.39
CA PRO A 65 15.35 5.18 -8.47
C PRO A 65 14.75 5.27 -7.05
N SER A 66 13.73 6.13 -6.90
CA SER A 66 13.04 6.31 -5.62
C SER A 66 12.58 4.97 -5.05
N ARG A 67 12.98 4.63 -3.83
CA ARG A 67 12.64 3.39 -3.14
C ARG A 67 11.54 3.63 -2.12
N TYR A 68 10.58 2.72 -2.07
CA TYR A 68 9.72 2.62 -0.89
C TYR A 68 10.52 2.03 0.26
N ALA A 69 10.45 2.64 1.43
CA ALA A 69 11.07 2.08 2.62
C ALA A 69 10.36 0.77 3.01
N PRO A 70 11.07 -0.35 3.21
CA PRO A 70 10.46 -1.60 3.68
C PRO A 70 9.65 -1.42 4.96
N GLU A 71 10.10 -0.54 5.86
CA GLU A 71 9.44 -0.21 7.13
C GLU A 71 8.05 0.43 6.89
N TRP A 72 7.90 1.26 5.85
CA TRP A 72 6.61 1.79 5.45
C TRP A 72 5.68 0.69 4.94
N LEU A 73 6.20 -0.23 4.13
CA LEU A 73 5.43 -1.35 3.62
C LEU A 73 5.02 -2.34 4.72
N GLU A 74 5.88 -2.52 5.73
CA GLU A 74 5.58 -3.32 6.92
C GLU A 74 4.46 -2.69 7.76
N LEU A 75 4.54 -1.39 8.04
CA LEU A 75 3.51 -0.67 8.80
C LEU A 75 2.11 -0.75 8.18
N ARG A 76 2.03 -0.73 6.86
CA ARG A 76 0.74 -0.74 6.16
C ARG A 76 0.18 -2.14 5.91
N GLU A 77 0.98 -3.20 6.00
CA GLU A 77 0.58 -4.55 5.60
C GLU A 77 -0.67 -5.07 6.34
N GLY A 78 -0.74 -4.87 7.66
CA GLY A 78 -1.90 -5.23 8.47
C GLY A 78 -3.18 -4.48 8.04
N PRO A 79 -3.17 -3.15 8.03
CA PRO A 79 -4.29 -2.34 7.52
C PRO A 79 -4.66 -2.62 6.06
N ASP A 80 -3.68 -2.86 5.17
CA ASP A 80 -3.92 -3.28 3.79
C ASP A 80 -4.69 -4.59 3.74
N GLY A 81 -4.23 -5.60 4.49
CA GLY A 81 -4.87 -6.91 4.56
C GLY A 81 -6.29 -6.85 5.12
N ALA A 82 -6.53 -6.00 6.10
CA ALA A 82 -7.86 -5.80 6.70
C ALA A 82 -8.81 -5.01 5.79
N ALA A 83 -8.28 -4.15 4.92
CA ALA A 83 -9.07 -3.32 4.02
C ALA A 83 -9.47 -4.03 2.73
N ARG A 84 -8.64 -4.96 2.23
CA ARG A 84 -8.92 -5.69 0.97
C ARG A 84 -10.28 -6.36 0.99
N ALA A 85 -11.01 -6.25 -0.11
CA ALA A 85 -12.40 -6.68 -0.23
C ALA A 85 -12.53 -8.20 -0.37
N ASP A 86 -12.80 -8.91 0.71
CA ASP A 86 -13.07 -10.37 0.72
C ASP A 86 -14.24 -10.76 -0.20
N ALA A 87 -15.19 -9.84 -0.45
CA ALA A 87 -16.33 -10.05 -1.35
C ALA A 87 -15.91 -10.35 -2.80
N LEU A 88 -14.70 -9.96 -3.21
CA LEU A 88 -14.17 -10.25 -4.54
C LEU A 88 -13.53 -11.64 -4.64
N LEU A 89 -13.29 -12.34 -3.53
CA LEU A 89 -12.61 -13.64 -3.52
C LEU A 89 -13.47 -14.74 -4.07
N GLU A 90 -14.77 -14.75 -3.77
CA GLU A 90 -15.65 -15.82 -4.26
C GLU A 90 -15.80 -15.82 -5.78
N PRO A 91 -16.15 -14.69 -6.44
CA PRO A 91 -16.17 -14.64 -7.90
C PRO A 91 -14.79 -14.90 -8.54
N LEU A 92 -13.70 -14.53 -7.88
CA LEU A 92 -12.36 -14.91 -8.33
C LEU A 92 -12.13 -16.40 -8.27
N ARG A 93 -12.46 -17.07 -7.16
CA ARG A 93 -12.31 -18.54 -6.99
C ARG A 93 -13.11 -19.32 -8.03
N VAL A 94 -14.36 -18.92 -8.27
CA VAL A 94 -15.20 -19.51 -9.32
C VAL A 94 -14.48 -19.42 -10.67
N ARG A 95 -13.98 -18.23 -11.01
CA ARG A 95 -13.29 -18.02 -12.27
C ARG A 95 -12.00 -18.84 -12.39
N LEU A 96 -11.21 -18.93 -11.32
CA LEU A 96 -9.96 -19.70 -11.33
C LEU A 96 -10.22 -21.22 -11.49
N ALA A 97 -11.32 -21.71 -10.95
CA ALA A 97 -11.73 -23.12 -11.08
C ALA A 97 -12.17 -23.50 -12.52
N GLU A 98 -12.61 -22.51 -13.31
CA GLU A 98 -13.02 -22.68 -14.71
C GLU A 98 -11.85 -22.64 -15.69
N LEU A 99 -10.65 -22.21 -15.26
CA LEU A 99 -9.51 -22.08 -16.15
C LEU A 99 -8.96 -23.44 -16.59
N PRO A 100 -8.62 -23.61 -17.88
CA PRO A 100 -7.92 -24.79 -18.35
C PRO A 100 -6.59 -24.95 -17.59
N GLY A 101 -6.33 -26.10 -16.99
CA GLY A 101 -5.11 -26.35 -16.22
C GLY A 101 -5.20 -25.96 -14.73
N GLY A 102 -6.35 -25.55 -14.23
CA GLY A 102 -6.56 -25.26 -12.80
C GLY A 102 -6.20 -26.45 -11.88
N ALA A 103 -6.18 -27.67 -12.42
CA ALA A 103 -5.70 -28.88 -11.71
C ALA A 103 -4.15 -28.96 -11.64
N ASP A 104 -3.43 -28.33 -12.56
CA ASP A 104 -1.95 -28.35 -12.63
C ASP A 104 -1.31 -27.25 -11.77
N GLY A 105 -2.11 -26.34 -11.25
CA GLY A 105 -1.69 -25.24 -10.41
C GLY A 105 -1.93 -23.85 -11.04
N LEU A 106 -1.99 -22.83 -10.18
CA LEU A 106 -2.22 -21.44 -10.58
C LEU A 106 -0.89 -20.74 -10.83
N VAL A 107 -0.78 -20.02 -11.94
CA VAL A 107 0.32 -19.08 -12.21
C VAL A 107 -0.17 -17.68 -11.94
N ILE A 108 0.41 -16.99 -10.96
CA ILE A 108 -0.06 -15.69 -10.49
C ILE A 108 1.06 -14.66 -10.64
N HIS A 109 0.78 -13.59 -11.38
CA HIS A 109 1.69 -12.46 -11.51
C HIS A 109 1.30 -11.36 -10.53
N ASP A 110 2.22 -10.92 -9.68
CA ASP A 110 2.03 -9.81 -8.74
C ASP A 110 2.88 -8.61 -9.16
N LEU A 111 2.22 -7.55 -9.60
CA LEU A 111 2.84 -6.38 -10.23
C LEU A 111 3.10 -5.28 -9.20
N GLY A 112 4.35 -4.77 -9.16
CA GLY A 112 4.76 -3.84 -8.12
C GLY A 112 4.62 -4.47 -6.75
N CYS A 113 5.10 -5.71 -6.61
CA CYS A 113 4.83 -6.56 -5.45
C CYS A 113 5.37 -5.99 -4.12
N GLY A 114 6.29 -5.02 -4.16
CA GLY A 114 6.95 -4.49 -2.98
C GLY A 114 7.60 -5.58 -2.15
N THR A 115 7.25 -5.71 -0.88
CA THR A 115 7.70 -6.79 0.01
C THR A 115 6.85 -8.06 -0.06
N GLY A 116 5.90 -8.16 -1.01
CA GLY A 116 5.08 -9.35 -1.25
C GLY A 116 3.82 -9.47 -0.39
N SER A 117 3.28 -8.36 0.11
CA SER A 117 2.08 -8.36 0.98
C SER A 117 0.84 -8.95 0.32
N MET A 118 0.68 -8.78 -1.01
CA MET A 118 -0.44 -9.37 -1.75
C MET A 118 -0.36 -10.91 -1.75
N GLY A 119 0.81 -11.47 -2.00
CA GLY A 119 1.01 -12.92 -1.95
C GLY A 119 0.74 -13.49 -0.56
N ARG A 120 1.22 -12.84 0.51
CA ARG A 120 0.95 -13.24 1.89
C ARG A 120 -0.54 -13.18 2.25
N TRP A 121 -1.26 -12.23 1.71
CA TRP A 121 -2.70 -12.11 1.93
C TRP A 121 -3.50 -13.12 1.10
N LEU A 122 -3.20 -13.26 -0.21
CA LEU A 122 -4.04 -13.99 -1.14
C LEU A 122 -3.72 -15.50 -1.21
N ALA A 123 -2.43 -15.90 -1.16
CA ALA A 123 -2.07 -17.30 -1.33
C ALA A 123 -2.77 -18.25 -0.34
N PRO A 124 -2.88 -17.93 0.97
CA PRO A 124 -3.60 -18.80 1.92
C PRO A 124 -5.13 -18.72 1.78
N ARG A 125 -5.65 -17.95 0.83
CA ARG A 125 -7.09 -17.81 0.53
C ARG A 125 -7.50 -18.50 -0.77
N LEU A 126 -6.54 -19.00 -1.54
CA LEU A 126 -6.76 -19.76 -2.76
C LEU A 126 -6.33 -21.22 -2.54
N ALA A 127 -7.12 -22.16 -3.05
CA ALA A 127 -6.79 -23.59 -3.05
C ALA A 127 -5.96 -23.96 -4.28
N GLY A 128 -5.27 -25.12 -4.21
CA GLY A 128 -4.43 -25.65 -5.27
C GLY A 128 -2.98 -25.17 -5.23
N ALA A 129 -2.11 -25.86 -5.95
CA ALA A 129 -0.72 -25.46 -6.09
C ALA A 129 -0.62 -24.08 -6.75
N GLN A 130 0.36 -23.27 -6.33
CA GLN A 130 0.52 -21.90 -6.83
C GLN A 130 1.98 -21.63 -7.19
N HIS A 131 2.17 -20.95 -8.31
CA HIS A 131 3.44 -20.36 -8.72
C HIS A 131 3.29 -18.85 -8.85
N TRP A 132 3.92 -18.11 -7.96
CA TRP A 132 3.89 -16.66 -7.93
C TRP A 132 5.09 -16.07 -8.66
N ILE A 133 4.84 -15.16 -9.59
CA ILE A 133 5.85 -14.40 -10.33
C ILE A 133 5.76 -12.95 -9.84
N LEU A 134 6.71 -12.57 -8.98
CA LEU A 134 6.74 -11.27 -8.31
C LEU A 134 7.52 -10.28 -9.16
N HIS A 135 6.85 -9.23 -9.62
CA HIS A 135 7.45 -8.17 -10.42
C HIS A 135 7.65 -6.90 -9.59
N ASP A 136 8.86 -6.39 -9.56
CA ASP A 136 9.17 -5.08 -9.02
C ASP A 136 10.42 -4.49 -9.71
N ARG A 137 10.54 -3.17 -9.73
CA ARG A 137 11.73 -2.49 -10.24
C ARG A 137 12.88 -2.50 -9.22
N ASP A 138 12.55 -2.56 -7.91
CA ASP A 138 13.52 -2.56 -6.83
C ASP A 138 13.93 -3.98 -6.43
N PRO A 139 15.20 -4.38 -6.73
CA PRO A 139 15.68 -5.71 -6.40
C PRO A 139 15.78 -5.94 -4.87
N TYR A 140 15.88 -4.87 -4.08
CA TYR A 140 15.91 -4.98 -2.63
C TYR A 140 14.54 -5.41 -2.08
N LEU A 141 13.45 -4.83 -2.59
CA LEU A 141 12.09 -5.25 -2.22
C LEU A 141 11.81 -6.69 -2.69
N LEU A 142 12.25 -7.07 -3.88
CA LEU A 142 12.12 -8.45 -4.38
C LEU A 142 12.80 -9.47 -3.46
N HIS A 143 13.93 -9.12 -2.85
CA HIS A 143 14.58 -10.00 -1.87
C HIS A 143 13.69 -10.26 -0.65
N PHE A 144 13.07 -9.24 -0.09
CA PHE A 144 12.10 -9.39 1.02
C PHE A 144 10.87 -10.18 0.59
N ALA A 145 10.32 -9.88 -0.57
CA ALA A 145 9.15 -10.57 -1.10
C ALA A 145 9.40 -12.08 -1.22
N ALA A 146 10.53 -12.48 -1.80
CA ALA A 146 10.89 -13.89 -1.93
C ALA A 146 11.08 -14.58 -0.58
N ALA A 147 11.77 -13.93 0.36
CA ALA A 147 12.07 -14.49 1.68
C ALA A 147 10.81 -14.68 2.55
N ALA A 148 9.84 -13.77 2.45
CA ALA A 148 8.63 -13.74 3.26
C ALA A 148 7.40 -14.39 2.57
N SER A 149 7.56 -14.97 1.39
CA SER A 149 6.45 -15.57 0.64
C SER A 149 5.88 -16.80 1.35
N PRO A 150 4.53 -17.01 1.29
CA PRO A 150 3.89 -18.20 1.81
C PRO A 150 4.43 -19.47 1.13
N ARG A 151 4.40 -20.58 1.83
CA ARG A 151 4.83 -21.89 1.29
C ARG A 151 3.65 -22.83 1.04
N ALA A 152 2.48 -22.48 1.53
CA ALA A 152 1.27 -23.30 1.43
C ALA A 152 0.05 -22.44 1.06
N ALA A 153 -0.79 -22.99 0.22
CA ALA A 153 -2.11 -22.51 -0.17
C ALA A 153 -3.17 -22.81 0.93
N ALA A 154 -4.42 -22.41 0.69
CA ALA A 154 -5.52 -22.63 1.62
C ALA A 154 -5.75 -24.12 1.98
N ASP A 155 -5.52 -25.02 1.05
CA ASP A 155 -5.67 -26.48 1.20
C ASP A 155 -4.36 -27.21 1.55
N GLY A 156 -3.28 -26.47 1.85
CA GLY A 156 -1.97 -27.02 2.13
C GLY A 156 -1.12 -27.33 0.89
N SER A 157 -1.64 -27.11 -0.31
CA SER A 157 -0.90 -27.28 -1.56
C SER A 157 0.32 -26.36 -1.62
N ARG A 158 1.33 -26.76 -2.40
CA ARG A 158 2.61 -26.05 -2.47
C ARG A 158 2.48 -24.69 -3.14
N VAL A 159 3.11 -23.68 -2.53
CA VAL A 159 3.35 -22.36 -3.13
C VAL A 159 4.82 -22.21 -3.45
N THR A 160 5.11 -21.77 -4.68
CA THR A 160 6.46 -21.46 -5.17
C THR A 160 6.52 -20.02 -5.64
N VAL A 161 7.72 -19.43 -5.65
CA VAL A 161 7.92 -18.03 -5.98
C VAL A 161 9.10 -17.86 -6.93
N GLU A 162 8.91 -17.03 -7.93
CA GLU A 162 9.94 -16.49 -8.81
C GLU A 162 9.93 -14.97 -8.73
N THR A 163 11.08 -14.31 -8.77
CA THR A 163 11.17 -12.85 -8.80
C THR A 163 11.64 -12.37 -10.17
N ARG A 164 11.01 -11.33 -10.70
CA ARG A 164 11.37 -10.68 -11.96
C ARG A 164 11.55 -9.18 -11.75
N ARG A 165 12.79 -8.73 -11.90
CA ARG A 165 13.07 -7.30 -11.90
C ARG A 165 12.63 -6.69 -13.23
N GLY A 166 11.79 -5.64 -13.16
CA GLY A 166 11.34 -4.93 -14.36
C GLY A 166 10.38 -3.79 -14.05
N ASP A 167 10.11 -3.01 -15.06
CA ASP A 167 9.07 -1.99 -15.01
C ASP A 167 7.74 -2.59 -15.49
N VAL A 168 6.71 -2.49 -14.65
CA VAL A 168 5.37 -3.02 -14.94
C VAL A 168 4.73 -2.35 -16.16
N ALA A 169 5.12 -1.12 -16.49
CA ALA A 169 4.68 -0.39 -17.67
C ALA A 169 5.22 -0.98 -18.99
N ARG A 170 6.18 -1.90 -18.92
CA ARG A 170 6.79 -2.57 -20.10
C ARG A 170 6.31 -4.01 -20.31
N LEU A 171 5.35 -4.46 -19.51
CA LEU A 171 4.78 -5.79 -19.67
C LEU A 171 3.88 -5.83 -20.91
N THR A 172 3.98 -6.94 -21.65
CA THR A 172 3.23 -7.19 -22.88
C THR A 172 2.26 -8.36 -22.68
N PRO A 173 1.31 -8.60 -23.59
CA PRO A 173 0.43 -9.76 -23.50
C PRO A 173 1.18 -11.09 -23.36
N GLU A 174 2.31 -11.22 -24.04
CA GLU A 174 3.15 -12.43 -23.96
C GLU A 174 3.73 -12.66 -22.57
N SER A 175 3.90 -11.58 -21.78
CA SER A 175 4.36 -11.66 -20.40
C SER A 175 3.37 -12.41 -19.49
N PHE A 176 2.09 -12.42 -19.87
CA PHE A 176 1.01 -13.07 -19.12
C PHE A 176 0.49 -14.36 -19.78
N THR A 177 1.19 -14.87 -20.79
CA THR A 177 0.81 -16.14 -21.42
C THR A 177 0.79 -17.26 -20.39
N GLY A 178 -0.36 -17.91 -20.23
CA GLY A 178 -0.56 -18.96 -19.22
C GLY A 178 -0.78 -18.46 -17.78
N ALA A 179 -0.86 -17.15 -17.57
CA ALA A 179 -1.21 -16.61 -16.25
C ALA A 179 -2.65 -16.93 -15.87
N SER A 180 -2.84 -17.48 -14.68
CA SER A 180 -4.17 -17.72 -14.09
C SER A 180 -4.76 -16.46 -13.47
N LEU A 181 -3.90 -15.54 -13.01
CA LEU A 181 -4.28 -14.31 -12.34
C LEU A 181 -3.18 -13.27 -12.43
N VAL A 182 -3.56 -12.03 -12.64
CA VAL A 182 -2.68 -10.86 -12.47
C VAL A 182 -3.16 -10.08 -11.24
N THR A 183 -2.25 -9.73 -10.34
CA THR A 183 -2.54 -8.91 -9.15
C THR A 183 -1.69 -7.65 -9.13
N ALA A 184 -2.22 -6.59 -8.54
CA ALA A 184 -1.47 -5.40 -8.16
C ALA A 184 -2.11 -4.78 -6.93
N SER A 185 -1.30 -4.15 -6.07
CA SER A 185 -1.78 -3.49 -4.86
C SER A 185 -1.18 -2.10 -4.74
N ALA A 186 -2.03 -1.06 -4.63
CA ALA A 186 -1.62 0.35 -4.55
C ALA A 186 -0.65 0.75 -5.68
N LEU A 187 -0.99 0.37 -6.91
CA LEU A 187 -0.16 0.58 -8.09
C LEU A 187 -0.81 1.51 -9.12
N LEU A 188 -2.13 1.42 -9.33
CA LEU A 188 -2.79 2.09 -10.45
C LEU A 188 -2.66 3.61 -10.42
N ASP A 189 -2.67 4.20 -9.24
CA ASP A 189 -2.61 5.65 -9.03
C ASP A 189 -1.27 6.28 -9.43
N VAL A 190 -0.22 5.47 -9.51
CA VAL A 190 1.12 5.90 -9.96
C VAL A 190 1.41 5.54 -11.43
N LEU A 191 0.40 5.15 -12.17
CA LEU A 191 0.47 4.90 -13.61
C LEU A 191 -0.20 6.03 -14.41
N THR A 192 0.25 6.19 -15.65
CA THR A 192 -0.43 7.03 -16.65
C THR A 192 -1.62 6.27 -17.25
N ARG A 193 -2.49 6.99 -17.96
CA ARG A 193 -3.61 6.37 -18.70
C ARG A 193 -3.11 5.31 -19.69
N GLU A 194 -2.09 5.63 -20.47
CA GLU A 194 -1.52 4.71 -21.47
C GLU A 194 -0.98 3.43 -20.82
N GLU A 195 -0.30 3.56 -19.67
CA GLU A 195 0.22 2.40 -18.92
C GLU A 195 -0.91 1.51 -18.38
N VAL A 196 -1.99 2.11 -17.85
CA VAL A 196 -3.17 1.35 -17.41
C VAL A 196 -3.87 0.67 -18.58
N GLU A 197 -4.07 1.36 -19.70
CA GLU A 197 -4.67 0.78 -20.90
C GLU A 197 -3.83 -0.36 -21.47
N THR A 198 -2.49 -0.24 -21.45
CA THR A 198 -1.55 -1.30 -21.85
C THR A 198 -1.65 -2.51 -20.91
N LEU A 199 -1.69 -2.30 -19.60
CA LEU A 199 -1.86 -3.36 -18.61
C LEU A 199 -3.19 -4.10 -18.82
N VAL A 200 -4.28 -3.35 -19.00
CA VAL A 200 -5.61 -3.90 -19.26
C VAL A 200 -5.63 -4.74 -20.55
N ALA A 201 -5.02 -4.22 -21.64
CA ALA A 201 -4.88 -4.94 -22.87
C ALA A 201 -4.13 -6.26 -22.68
N ALA A 202 -2.98 -6.22 -21.99
CA ALA A 202 -2.18 -7.40 -21.72
C ALA A 202 -2.94 -8.47 -20.92
N CYS A 203 -3.70 -8.07 -19.88
CA CYS A 203 -4.53 -8.99 -19.11
C CYS A 203 -5.67 -9.59 -19.94
N THR A 204 -6.39 -8.76 -20.70
CA THR A 204 -7.56 -9.23 -21.48
C THR A 204 -7.17 -10.09 -22.66
N ASP A 205 -6.08 -9.75 -23.36
CA ASP A 205 -5.59 -10.53 -24.51
C ASP A 205 -5.01 -11.88 -24.07
N ALA A 206 -4.44 -11.96 -22.85
CA ALA A 206 -4.05 -13.22 -22.25
C ALA A 206 -5.23 -14.01 -21.64
N GLY A 207 -6.45 -13.45 -21.59
CA GLY A 207 -7.61 -14.06 -20.94
C GLY A 207 -7.49 -14.18 -19.41
N SER A 208 -6.52 -13.48 -18.82
CA SER A 208 -6.21 -13.57 -17.39
C SER A 208 -7.08 -12.64 -16.56
N PRO A 209 -7.78 -13.12 -15.52
CA PRO A 209 -8.39 -12.28 -14.51
C PRO A 209 -7.40 -11.31 -13.90
N ALA A 210 -7.88 -10.13 -13.49
CA ALA A 210 -7.06 -9.15 -12.78
C ALA A 210 -7.73 -8.76 -11.45
N LEU A 211 -6.97 -8.85 -10.34
CA LEU A 211 -7.37 -8.37 -9.01
C LEU A 211 -6.47 -7.21 -8.63
N LEU A 212 -7.00 -6.00 -8.71
CA LEU A 212 -6.28 -4.75 -8.48
C LEU A 212 -6.81 -4.13 -7.19
N THR A 213 -5.98 -4.03 -6.16
CA THR A 213 -6.44 -3.68 -4.80
C THR A 213 -5.84 -2.36 -4.31
N LEU A 214 -6.54 -1.73 -3.36
CA LEU A 214 -6.08 -0.57 -2.61
C LEU A 214 -5.71 0.62 -3.51
N SER A 215 -6.44 0.83 -4.60
CA SER A 215 -6.27 2.04 -5.40
C SER A 215 -7.00 3.21 -4.72
N VAL A 216 -6.31 4.34 -4.58
CA VAL A 216 -6.84 5.51 -3.89
C VAL A 216 -8.08 6.06 -4.57
N ALA A 217 -9.08 6.46 -3.78
CA ALA A 217 -10.33 7.06 -4.27
C ALA A 217 -10.39 8.58 -4.08
N GLY A 218 -9.28 9.21 -3.66
CA GLY A 218 -9.17 10.66 -3.48
C GLY A 218 -9.98 11.24 -2.32
N ARG A 219 -10.57 10.41 -1.47
CA ARG A 219 -11.38 10.81 -0.33
C ARG A 219 -10.70 10.40 0.97
N VAL A 220 -10.63 11.33 1.92
CA VAL A 220 -10.13 11.14 3.28
C VAL A 220 -11.13 11.72 4.26
N GLU A 221 -11.34 11.04 5.38
CA GLU A 221 -12.16 11.52 6.49
C GLU A 221 -11.32 11.47 7.78
N LEU A 222 -11.31 12.57 8.51
CA LEU A 222 -10.66 12.65 9.82
C LEU A 222 -11.68 12.99 10.92
N SER A 223 -11.52 12.38 12.09
CA SER A 223 -12.32 12.67 13.26
C SER A 223 -11.41 12.82 14.50
N PRO A 224 -11.47 13.95 15.21
CA PRO A 224 -12.30 15.13 14.94
C PRO A 224 -11.93 15.82 13.62
N SER A 225 -12.91 16.47 12.97
CA SER A 225 -12.69 17.22 11.73
C SER A 225 -11.97 18.54 11.99
N ASP A 226 -11.29 19.05 10.96
CA ASP A 226 -10.64 20.38 10.97
C ASP A 226 -11.00 21.12 9.66
N PRO A 227 -11.18 22.45 9.71
CA PRO A 227 -11.48 23.23 8.50
C PRO A 227 -10.45 23.05 7.36
N LEU A 228 -9.21 22.72 7.68
CA LEU A 228 -8.14 22.54 6.69
C LEU A 228 -8.13 21.15 6.03
N ASP A 229 -8.88 20.16 6.55
CA ASP A 229 -8.88 18.80 6.00
C ASP A 229 -9.20 18.77 4.50
N GLY A 230 -10.21 19.52 4.07
CA GLY A 230 -10.65 19.57 2.67
C GLY A 230 -9.59 20.18 1.75
N GLU A 231 -8.96 21.26 2.19
CA GLU A 231 -7.95 21.97 1.40
C GLU A 231 -6.66 21.15 1.22
N ILE A 232 -6.23 20.45 2.28
CA ILE A 232 -5.12 19.49 2.22
C ILE A 232 -5.46 18.31 1.30
N ALA A 233 -6.69 17.76 1.39
CA ALA A 233 -7.12 16.66 0.53
C ALA A 233 -7.13 17.03 -0.96
N GLU A 234 -7.64 18.23 -1.30
CA GLU A 234 -7.64 18.74 -2.69
C GLU A 234 -6.21 18.92 -3.21
N ALA A 235 -5.34 19.55 -2.42
CA ALA A 235 -3.95 19.74 -2.79
C ALA A 235 -3.21 18.43 -2.98
N PHE A 236 -3.42 17.45 -2.10
CA PHE A 236 -2.87 16.11 -2.23
C PHE A 236 -3.35 15.40 -3.50
N ASN A 237 -4.65 15.44 -3.79
CA ASN A 237 -5.20 14.81 -4.99
C ASN A 237 -4.63 15.44 -6.28
N ALA A 238 -4.45 16.78 -6.28
CA ALA A 238 -3.78 17.46 -7.39
C ALA A 238 -2.30 17.04 -7.51
N HIS A 239 -1.62 16.85 -6.37
CA HIS A 239 -0.25 16.37 -6.34
C HIS A 239 -0.12 14.95 -6.93
N GLN A 240 -1.05 14.04 -6.67
CA GLN A 240 -1.03 12.69 -7.22
C GLN A 240 -1.20 12.66 -8.75
N LYS A 241 -1.81 13.68 -9.35
CA LYS A 241 -2.02 13.81 -10.80
C LYS A 241 -0.87 14.48 -11.56
N ARG A 242 0.30 14.68 -10.94
CA ARG A 242 1.46 15.29 -11.59
C ARG A 242 2.04 14.36 -12.65
N GLY A 243 2.58 14.96 -13.72
CA GLY A 243 3.28 14.20 -14.77
C GLY A 243 2.41 13.16 -15.46
N ASP A 244 1.15 13.48 -15.69
CA ASP A 244 0.15 12.64 -16.37
C ASP A 244 -0.25 11.36 -15.60
N LEU A 245 0.13 11.25 -14.31
CA LEU A 245 -0.31 10.17 -13.45
C LEU A 245 -1.81 10.28 -13.15
N LEU A 246 -2.46 9.14 -13.03
CA LEU A 246 -3.91 9.09 -12.84
C LEU A 246 -4.36 9.49 -11.43
N GLY A 247 -3.56 9.18 -10.41
CA GLY A 247 -3.99 9.41 -9.03
C GLY A 247 -5.36 8.79 -8.74
N PRO A 248 -6.29 9.56 -8.14
CA PRO A 248 -7.63 9.06 -7.81
C PRO A 248 -8.50 8.64 -9.01
N ASP A 249 -8.16 9.05 -10.23
CA ASP A 249 -8.93 8.71 -11.43
C ASP A 249 -8.61 7.30 -11.95
N ALA A 250 -7.57 6.65 -11.42
CA ALA A 250 -7.07 5.38 -11.91
C ALA A 250 -8.11 4.26 -11.92
N ILE A 251 -8.97 4.19 -10.90
CA ILE A 251 -10.07 3.21 -10.80
C ILE A 251 -11.03 3.36 -11.98
N THR A 252 -11.48 4.59 -12.23
CA THR A 252 -12.43 4.87 -13.31
C THR A 252 -11.83 4.47 -14.66
N VAL A 253 -10.60 4.88 -14.92
CA VAL A 253 -9.88 4.54 -16.16
C VAL A 253 -9.72 3.04 -16.34
N ALA A 254 -9.30 2.31 -15.28
CA ALA A 254 -9.14 0.87 -15.36
C ALA A 254 -10.49 0.16 -15.62
N CYS A 255 -11.55 0.55 -14.92
CA CYS A 255 -12.89 -0.02 -15.11
C CYS A 255 -13.44 0.22 -16.53
N GLU A 256 -13.28 1.43 -17.05
CA GLU A 256 -13.68 1.78 -18.42
C GLU A 256 -12.89 0.95 -19.44
N ALA A 257 -11.58 0.84 -19.28
CA ALA A 257 -10.70 0.10 -20.18
C ALA A 257 -11.02 -1.40 -20.19
N PHE A 258 -11.20 -2.04 -19.03
CA PHE A 258 -11.61 -3.44 -18.94
C PHE A 258 -12.99 -3.68 -19.54
N SER A 259 -13.96 -2.80 -19.24
CA SER A 259 -15.33 -2.89 -19.77
C SER A 259 -15.38 -2.73 -21.29
N ALA A 260 -14.59 -1.81 -21.85
CA ALA A 260 -14.48 -1.60 -23.29
C ALA A 260 -13.93 -2.84 -24.01
N ARG A 261 -13.10 -3.65 -23.35
CA ARG A 261 -12.58 -4.92 -23.86
C ARG A 261 -13.50 -6.12 -23.52
N GLY A 262 -14.68 -5.86 -23.00
CA GLY A 262 -15.71 -6.86 -22.74
C GLY A 262 -15.52 -7.69 -21.47
N ALA A 263 -14.62 -7.30 -20.57
CA ALA A 263 -14.49 -7.94 -19.27
C ALA A 263 -15.67 -7.58 -18.35
N THR A 264 -16.07 -8.52 -17.49
CA THR A 264 -16.96 -8.23 -16.35
C THR A 264 -16.12 -7.58 -15.25
N VAL A 265 -16.52 -6.39 -14.82
CA VAL A 265 -15.79 -5.62 -13.80
C VAL A 265 -16.62 -5.53 -12.53
N ARG A 266 -16.01 -5.87 -11.40
CA ARG A 266 -16.59 -5.69 -10.05
C ARG A 266 -15.72 -4.76 -9.25
N VAL A 267 -16.32 -3.75 -8.62
CA VAL A 267 -15.63 -2.76 -7.78
C VAL A 267 -16.15 -2.86 -6.36
N HIS A 268 -15.24 -2.87 -5.39
CA HIS A 268 -15.60 -2.91 -3.98
C HIS A 268 -14.78 -1.90 -3.17
N PRO A 269 -15.39 -1.18 -2.21
CA PRO A 269 -14.64 -0.27 -1.35
C PRO A 269 -13.69 -1.07 -0.43
N SER A 270 -12.47 -0.55 -0.28
CA SER A 270 -11.42 -1.11 0.58
C SER A 270 -10.74 -0.05 1.46
N PRO A 271 -11.50 0.67 2.30
CA PRO A 271 -10.97 1.79 3.06
C PRO A 271 -10.03 1.35 4.18
N TRP A 272 -8.91 2.04 4.34
CA TRP A 272 -8.20 2.02 5.62
C TRP A 272 -9.05 2.68 6.69
N ARG A 273 -9.03 2.09 7.88
CA ARG A 273 -9.65 2.64 9.09
C ARG A 273 -8.60 2.64 10.19
N LEU A 274 -7.91 3.78 10.33
CA LEU A 274 -6.78 3.91 11.23
C LEU A 274 -7.25 4.53 12.55
N GLY A 275 -6.91 3.87 13.64
CA GLY A 275 -7.23 4.29 15.02
C GLY A 275 -5.98 4.37 15.89
N ALA A 276 -6.18 4.16 17.18
CA ALA A 276 -5.09 4.19 18.16
C ALA A 276 -4.07 3.06 17.92
N ASP A 277 -4.53 1.89 17.49
CA ASP A 277 -3.68 0.71 17.25
C ASP A 277 -2.79 0.91 16.02
N GLU A 278 -3.24 1.69 15.02
CA GLU A 278 -2.49 2.03 13.81
C GLU A 278 -1.82 3.42 13.89
N SER A 279 -1.61 3.95 15.09
CA SER A 279 -1.10 5.32 15.30
C SER A 279 0.25 5.58 14.60
N ALA A 280 1.15 4.59 14.54
CA ALA A 280 2.43 4.70 13.84
C ALA A 280 2.22 4.90 12.32
N LEU A 281 1.34 4.11 11.70
CA LEU A 281 0.97 4.25 10.29
C LEU A 281 0.27 5.58 10.04
N ALA A 282 -0.71 5.93 10.87
CA ALA A 282 -1.45 7.20 10.76
C ALA A 282 -0.53 8.41 10.83
N ALA A 283 0.42 8.40 11.77
CA ALA A 283 1.39 9.49 11.92
C ALA A 283 2.33 9.61 10.70
N GLN A 284 2.80 8.50 10.14
CA GLN A 284 3.65 8.52 8.96
C GLN A 284 2.87 8.93 7.71
N TRP A 285 1.65 8.42 7.56
CA TRP A 285 0.74 8.81 6.48
C TRP A 285 0.42 10.31 6.53
N LEU A 286 0.08 10.87 7.72
CA LEU A 286 -0.19 12.30 7.89
C LEU A 286 0.98 13.17 7.42
N ARG A 287 2.22 12.81 7.75
CA ARG A 287 3.40 13.57 7.31
C ARG A 287 3.54 13.56 5.80
N GLY A 288 3.34 12.40 5.17
CA GLY A 288 3.39 12.27 3.71
C GLY A 288 2.26 13.03 3.02
N TRP A 289 1.03 12.89 3.53
CA TRP A 289 -0.18 13.51 2.99
C TRP A 289 -0.13 15.03 3.04
N VAL A 290 0.23 15.61 4.20
CA VAL A 290 0.40 17.06 4.37
C VAL A 290 1.61 17.57 3.61
N GLY A 291 2.72 16.83 3.61
CA GLY A 291 3.94 17.18 2.87
C GLY A 291 3.66 17.34 1.37
N ALA A 292 3.01 16.36 0.76
CA ALA A 292 2.65 16.40 -0.66
C ALA A 292 1.65 17.54 -0.98
N ALA A 293 0.71 17.82 -0.08
CA ALA A 293 -0.21 18.94 -0.23
C ALA A 293 0.53 20.29 -0.23
N VAL A 294 1.54 20.47 0.64
CA VAL A 294 2.37 21.67 0.71
C VAL A 294 3.32 21.79 -0.50
N GLU A 295 3.81 20.68 -1.05
CA GLU A 295 4.57 20.71 -2.31
C GLU A 295 3.70 21.20 -3.47
N GLN A 296 2.45 20.77 -3.52
CA GLN A 296 1.49 21.17 -4.55
C GLN A 296 1.02 22.62 -4.40
N ARG A 297 0.79 23.05 -3.14
CA ARG A 297 0.34 24.40 -2.78
C ARG A 297 1.24 25.00 -1.70
N PRO A 298 2.37 25.63 -2.06
CA PRO A 298 3.35 26.15 -1.09
C PRO A 298 2.78 27.21 -0.13
N GLU A 299 1.70 27.89 -0.50
CA GLU A 299 0.98 28.83 0.35
C GLU A 299 0.35 28.19 1.59
N LEU A 300 0.09 26.89 1.54
CA LEU A 300 -0.41 26.14 2.69
C LEU A 300 0.64 25.91 3.79
N ARG A 301 1.91 26.15 3.55
CA ARG A 301 3.01 25.80 4.47
C ARG A 301 2.76 26.26 5.91
N GLY A 302 2.46 27.52 6.10
CA GLY A 302 2.26 28.10 7.44
C GLY A 302 1.09 27.45 8.21
N PRO A 303 -0.14 27.43 7.65
CA PRO A 303 -1.27 26.76 8.32
C PRO A 303 -1.07 25.24 8.44
N ALA A 304 -0.46 24.58 7.46
CA ALA A 304 -0.22 23.14 7.47
C ALA A 304 0.76 22.68 8.56
N GLU A 305 1.76 23.49 8.92
CA GLU A 305 2.67 23.18 10.03
C GLU A 305 1.94 23.08 11.39
N ARG A 306 1.01 24.01 11.67
CA ARG A 306 0.20 23.97 12.87
C ARG A 306 -0.76 22.77 12.82
N TYR A 307 -1.48 22.63 11.72
CA TYR A 307 -2.39 21.54 11.47
C TYR A 307 -1.71 20.17 11.70
N LEU A 308 -0.55 19.93 11.09
CA LEU A 308 0.17 18.67 11.24
C LEU A 308 0.57 18.39 12.69
N ARG A 309 1.05 19.40 13.43
CA ARG A 309 1.38 19.23 14.86
C ARG A 309 0.16 18.81 15.68
N GLU A 310 -0.99 19.48 15.47
CA GLU A 310 -2.24 19.19 16.20
C GLU A 310 -2.75 17.77 15.85
N ARG A 311 -2.71 17.38 14.56
CA ARG A 311 -3.09 16.04 14.12
C ARG A 311 -2.19 14.96 14.69
N LEU A 312 -0.87 15.17 14.69
CA LEU A 312 0.08 14.23 15.27
C LEU A 312 -0.08 14.12 16.79
N ALA A 313 -0.40 15.21 17.50
CA ALA A 313 -0.69 15.17 18.92
C ALA A 313 -1.96 14.37 19.21
N ALA A 314 -3.04 14.57 18.46
CA ALA A 314 -4.27 13.80 18.57
C ALA A 314 -4.06 12.31 18.23
N CYS A 315 -3.22 12.03 17.22
CA CYS A 315 -2.82 10.67 16.88
C CYS A 315 -2.08 9.99 18.03
N ALA A 316 -1.08 10.67 18.63
CA ALA A 316 -0.32 10.15 19.76
C ALA A 316 -1.19 9.94 21.01
N ALA A 317 -2.23 10.75 21.21
CA ALA A 317 -3.22 10.59 22.27
C ALA A 317 -4.25 9.48 22.00
N GLY A 318 -4.24 8.86 20.80
CA GLY A 318 -5.23 7.87 20.40
C GLY A 318 -6.63 8.43 20.11
N GLU A 319 -6.74 9.75 19.96
CA GLU A 319 -8.01 10.48 19.75
C GLU A 319 -8.36 10.64 18.27
N LEU A 320 -7.35 10.57 17.39
CA LEU A 320 -7.56 10.70 15.95
C LEU A 320 -8.08 9.39 15.35
N ARG A 321 -9.05 9.52 14.45
CA ARG A 321 -9.51 8.47 13.53
C ARG A 321 -9.34 8.96 12.11
N VAL A 322 -8.77 8.12 11.25
CA VAL A 322 -8.56 8.43 9.84
C VAL A 322 -9.19 7.33 8.99
N VAL A 323 -10.00 7.74 8.00
CA VAL A 323 -10.49 6.83 6.97
C VAL A 323 -9.90 7.29 5.64
N VAL A 324 -9.06 6.46 5.05
CA VAL A 324 -8.53 6.69 3.69
C VAL A 324 -9.28 5.76 2.74
N HIS A 325 -10.02 6.34 1.81
CA HIS A 325 -10.84 5.57 0.89
C HIS A 325 -10.00 5.02 -0.25
N HIS A 326 -10.11 3.71 -0.44
CA HIS A 326 -9.58 2.95 -1.57
C HIS A 326 -10.71 2.12 -2.17
N SER A 327 -10.48 1.59 -3.35
CA SER A 327 -11.34 0.59 -3.97
C SER A 327 -10.50 -0.54 -4.54
N ASP A 328 -11.06 -1.75 -4.51
CA ASP A 328 -10.55 -2.94 -5.15
C ASP A 328 -11.36 -3.24 -6.41
N VAL A 329 -10.69 -3.70 -7.44
CA VAL A 329 -11.28 -4.05 -8.74
C VAL A 329 -10.97 -5.51 -9.05
N LEU A 330 -11.99 -6.28 -9.39
CA LEU A 330 -11.87 -7.60 -10.01
C LEU A 330 -12.36 -7.50 -11.45
N ALA A 331 -11.48 -7.72 -12.40
CA ALA A 331 -11.82 -7.79 -13.82
C ALA A 331 -11.72 -9.24 -14.30
N LEU A 332 -12.79 -9.73 -14.91
CA LEU A 332 -12.93 -11.09 -15.42
C LEU A 332 -13.10 -11.02 -16.95
N PRO A 333 -12.05 -11.30 -17.73
CA PRO A 333 -12.16 -11.39 -19.19
C PRO A 333 -13.15 -12.47 -19.60
N ARG A 334 -13.81 -12.29 -20.75
CA ARG A 334 -14.70 -13.32 -21.30
C ARG A 334 -13.93 -14.60 -21.57
N THR A 335 -14.54 -15.75 -21.25
CA THR A 335 -14.06 -17.04 -21.74
C THR A 335 -14.33 -17.11 -23.22
N THR A 336 -13.35 -17.53 -24.02
CA THR A 336 -13.49 -17.71 -25.48
C THR A 336 -14.41 -18.89 -25.85
N ASP A 337 -14.81 -19.70 -24.88
CA ASP A 337 -15.80 -20.76 -25.07
C ASP A 337 -17.19 -20.24 -24.72
N GLY A 338 -17.99 -19.98 -25.78
CA GLY A 338 -19.30 -19.39 -25.65
C GLY A 338 -20.28 -20.26 -24.87
N VAL A 339 -20.86 -19.71 -23.82
CA VAL A 339 -22.27 -19.90 -23.43
C VAL A 339 -22.71 -18.65 -22.67
N HIS A 340 -23.87 -18.14 -23.05
CA HIS A 340 -24.55 -17.00 -22.46
C HIS A 340 -24.66 -17.09 -20.93
N ASP A 341 -24.05 -16.13 -20.24
CA ASP A 341 -24.50 -15.74 -18.90
C ASP A 341 -25.19 -14.37 -18.98
N SER A 342 -26.47 -14.39 -19.36
CA SER A 342 -27.33 -13.20 -19.45
C SER A 342 -28.11 -12.93 -18.15
N ASP A 343 -27.86 -13.70 -17.08
CA ASP A 343 -28.70 -13.67 -15.86
C ASP A 343 -27.96 -13.28 -14.56
N LEU A 344 -26.85 -12.56 -14.63
CA LEU A 344 -26.28 -12.00 -13.41
C LEU A 344 -26.64 -10.52 -13.27
N VAL A 345 -27.55 -10.31 -12.35
CA VAL A 345 -28.15 -9.10 -11.83
C VAL A 345 -27.18 -7.93 -11.78
N ARG A 346 -27.58 -6.82 -12.42
CA ARG A 346 -27.01 -5.50 -12.22
C ARG A 346 -27.35 -5.03 -10.81
N ASP A 347 -26.41 -5.16 -9.91
CA ASP A 347 -26.47 -4.46 -8.63
C ASP A 347 -25.63 -3.17 -8.76
N SER A 348 -26.31 -2.13 -9.26
CA SER A 348 -25.75 -0.80 -9.44
C SER A 348 -26.24 0.10 -8.31
N ASP A 349 -25.62 0.03 -7.16
CA ASP A 349 -25.70 1.04 -6.11
C ASP A 349 -24.40 1.85 -6.04
N LEU A 350 -24.14 2.61 -7.10
CA LEU A 350 -23.27 3.78 -7.00
C LEU A 350 -24.14 4.97 -6.63
N PRO A 351 -23.84 5.70 -5.56
CA PRO A 351 -24.56 6.93 -5.25
C PRO A 351 -24.20 7.99 -6.30
N VAL A 352 -25.12 8.21 -7.25
CA VAL A 352 -25.08 9.35 -8.17
C VAL A 352 -25.29 10.61 -7.33
N GLN A 353 -24.32 11.50 -7.29
CA GLN A 353 -24.48 12.83 -6.72
C GLN A 353 -25.41 13.65 -7.59
N PRO A 354 -26.44 14.34 -7.01
CA PRO A 354 -27.32 15.20 -7.78
C PRO A 354 -26.54 16.46 -8.24
N ARG A 355 -26.55 16.72 -9.54
CA ARG A 355 -26.14 18.02 -10.10
C ARG A 355 -27.12 19.07 -9.60
N THR A 356 -26.65 20.03 -8.82
CA THR A 356 -27.37 21.25 -8.50
C THR A 356 -27.44 22.11 -9.77
N THR A 357 -28.59 22.15 -10.40
CA THR A 357 -28.90 23.15 -11.41
C THR A 357 -29.39 24.39 -10.68
N ASP A 358 -28.56 25.43 -10.59
CA ASP A 358 -28.99 26.77 -10.25
C ASP A 358 -29.81 27.30 -11.42
N GLY A 359 -31.13 27.33 -11.22
CA GLY A 359 -32.06 28.00 -12.08
C GLY A 359 -32.18 29.49 -11.71
N ALA A 360 -31.58 30.34 -12.50
CA ALA A 360 -31.88 31.75 -12.48
C ALA A 360 -33.27 31.98 -13.05
N THR A 361 -34.12 32.62 -12.29
CA THR A 361 -35.30 33.35 -12.81
C THR A 361 -35.52 34.65 -12.04
N SER A 362 -35.41 35.73 -12.79
CA SER A 362 -36.07 37.06 -12.71
C SER A 362 -36.09 37.77 -11.36
#